data_d0b29302b6f6ab5b74035b514f985969
#
_entry.id   d0b29302b6f6ab5b74035b514f985969
#
_cell.length_a   1.000
_cell.length_b   1.000
_cell.length_c   1.000
_cell.angle_alpha   90.00
_cell.angle_beta   90.00
_cell.angle_gamma   90.00
#
_symmetry.space_group_name_H-M   'P 1'
#
loop_
_entity.id
_entity.type
_entity.pdbx_description
1 polymer ?
#
loop_
_entity_poly.entity_id
_entity_poly.type
_entity_poly.pdbx_seq_one_letter_code
_entity_poly.pdbx_strand_id
1 'polypeptide(L)'
;YLDGPVDKMFTIIMLKCAGEGPCVEPALANEEALAFLSGKSVGDLMEAQQNGTTQVLIQNKRPTRIITLDKLDETSMGALMMHFMLETIITAHLFSVDPFSQPAVEEGKKLAWQYLADQEK
;
A
#
# COMPACT_ATOMS: atom_id res chain seq x y z
N TYR A 1 -5.40 -10.97 8.67
CA TYR A 1 -6.38 -10.09 7.98
C TYR A 1 -7.76 -10.73 7.90
N LEU A 2 -7.86 -12.01 7.54
CA LEU A 2 -9.14 -12.69 7.38
C LEU A 2 -9.84 -12.94 8.71
N ASP A 3 -9.11 -13.16 9.79
CA ASP A 3 -9.62 -13.41 11.14
C ASP A 3 -9.79 -12.12 11.98
N GLY A 4 -9.44 -10.98 11.40
CA GLY A 4 -9.55 -9.68 12.06
C GLY A 4 -10.94 -9.04 11.98
N PRO A 5 -11.12 -7.84 12.55
CA PRO A 5 -12.38 -7.10 12.50
C PRO A 5 -12.89 -6.90 11.06
N VAL A 6 -14.17 -7.13 10.83
CA VAL A 6 -14.79 -7.10 9.50
C VAL A 6 -15.03 -5.69 8.95
N ASP A 7 -14.95 -4.68 9.82
CA ASP A 7 -15.19 -3.27 9.52
C ASP A 7 -13.97 -2.52 9.00
N LYS A 8 -12.82 -3.22 8.87
CA LYS A 8 -11.60 -2.62 8.35
C LYS A 8 -11.57 -2.64 6.83
N MET A 9 -11.32 -1.47 6.25
CA MET A 9 -11.12 -1.33 4.81
C MET A 9 -9.65 -1.54 4.46
N PHE A 10 -9.42 -2.31 3.40
CA PHE A 10 -8.10 -2.49 2.80
C PHE A 10 -7.99 -1.63 1.54
N THR A 11 -6.91 -0.87 1.43
CA THR A 11 -6.53 -0.23 0.18
C THR A 11 -5.39 -1.02 -0.44
N ILE A 12 -5.61 -1.55 -1.63
CA ILE A 12 -4.61 -2.31 -2.39
C ILE A 12 -4.20 -1.44 -3.58
N ILE A 13 -2.91 -1.19 -3.68
CA ILE A 13 -2.32 -0.53 -4.84
C ILE A 13 -1.75 -1.62 -5.73
N MET A 14 -2.31 -1.76 -6.92
CA MET A 14 -1.92 -2.77 -7.90
C MET A 14 -1.17 -2.12 -9.05
N LEU A 15 -0.10 -2.76 -9.49
CA LEU A 15 0.65 -2.37 -10.68
C LEU A 15 0.36 -3.35 -11.81
N LYS A 16 0.05 -2.85 -12.98
CA LYS A 16 0.02 -3.67 -14.20
C LYS A 16 1.45 -4.02 -14.59
N CYS A 17 1.82 -5.26 -14.50
CA CYS A 17 3.18 -5.72 -14.73
C CYS A 17 3.27 -7.08 -15.48
N ALA A 18 2.15 -7.57 -16.01
CA ALA A 18 2.14 -8.81 -16.80
C ALA A 18 3.16 -8.75 -17.96
N GLY A 19 3.96 -9.79 -18.08
CA GLY A 19 5.00 -9.88 -19.09
C GLY A 19 6.29 -9.11 -18.79
N GLU A 20 6.36 -8.37 -17.68
CA GLU A 20 7.55 -7.59 -17.34
C GLU A 20 8.57 -8.39 -16.52
N GLY A 21 9.84 -7.98 -16.67
CA GLY A 21 10.96 -8.57 -15.96
C GLY A 21 11.48 -9.88 -16.54
N PRO A 22 12.43 -10.53 -15.86
CA PRO A 22 13.01 -11.79 -16.30
C PRO A 22 11.97 -12.92 -16.29
N CYS A 23 12.07 -13.83 -17.26
CA CYS A 23 11.24 -15.03 -17.32
C CYS A 23 11.90 -16.18 -16.56
N VAL A 24 11.07 -17.04 -16.01
CA VAL A 24 11.50 -18.30 -15.39
C VAL A 24 12.01 -19.24 -16.48
N GLU A 25 13.21 -19.78 -16.29
CA GLU A 25 13.81 -20.69 -17.24
C GLU A 25 12.95 -21.96 -17.44
N PRO A 26 12.77 -22.42 -18.70
CA PRO A 26 11.99 -23.62 -19.00
C PRO A 26 12.53 -24.90 -18.31
N ALA A 27 13.80 -24.92 -17.92
CA ALA A 27 14.40 -26.07 -17.22
C ALA A 27 13.72 -26.37 -15.86
N LEU A 28 13.14 -25.37 -15.19
CA LEU A 28 12.36 -25.53 -13.96
C LEU A 28 11.01 -26.24 -14.22
N ALA A 29 10.55 -26.30 -15.45
CA ALA A 29 9.34 -27.04 -15.83
C ALA A 29 9.46 -28.55 -15.67
N ASN A 30 10.68 -29.08 -15.53
CA ASN A 30 10.92 -30.51 -15.31
C ASN A 30 10.50 -30.97 -13.91
N GLU A 31 10.30 -30.03 -12.98
CA GLU A 31 9.70 -30.33 -11.68
C GLU A 31 8.20 -30.09 -11.75
N GLU A 32 7.41 -31.12 -11.59
CA GLU A 32 5.94 -31.09 -11.67
C GLU A 32 5.33 -29.96 -10.81
N ALA A 33 5.88 -29.74 -9.60
CA ALA A 33 5.44 -28.71 -8.68
C ALA A 33 5.68 -27.27 -9.18
N LEU A 34 6.61 -27.07 -10.11
CA LEU A 34 7.01 -25.75 -10.62
C LEU A 34 6.65 -25.55 -12.11
N ALA A 35 6.06 -26.57 -12.75
CA ALA A 35 5.73 -26.54 -14.18
C ALA A 35 4.86 -25.34 -14.58
N PHE A 36 3.98 -24.88 -13.69
CA PHE A 36 3.10 -23.73 -13.94
C PHE A 36 3.87 -22.37 -14.05
N LEU A 37 5.11 -22.31 -13.58
CA LEU A 37 5.96 -21.11 -13.67
C LEU A 37 6.75 -21.06 -14.99
N SER A 38 6.80 -22.14 -15.74
CA SER A 38 7.60 -22.22 -16.97
C SER A 38 7.22 -21.13 -17.97
N GLY A 39 8.21 -20.35 -18.39
CA GLY A 39 8.03 -19.25 -19.34
C GLY A 39 7.25 -18.05 -18.82
N LYS A 40 6.85 -18.05 -17.53
CA LYS A 40 6.21 -16.89 -16.91
C LYS A 40 7.26 -15.87 -16.51
N SER A 41 6.91 -14.60 -16.67
CA SER A 41 7.74 -13.50 -16.16
C SER A 41 7.54 -13.30 -14.65
N VAL A 42 8.46 -12.59 -14.01
CA VAL A 42 8.28 -12.14 -12.62
C VAL A 42 7.05 -11.25 -12.49
N GLY A 43 6.77 -10.41 -13.49
CA GLY A 43 5.58 -9.58 -13.55
C GLY A 43 4.28 -10.40 -13.58
N ASP A 44 4.25 -11.51 -14.34
CA ASP A 44 3.08 -12.42 -14.36
C ASP A 44 2.81 -13.01 -12.96
N LEU A 45 3.88 -13.40 -12.25
CA LEU A 45 3.77 -13.93 -10.90
C LEU A 45 3.25 -12.86 -9.92
N MET A 46 3.80 -11.65 -9.98
CA MET A 46 3.35 -10.53 -9.15
C MET A 46 1.88 -10.20 -9.41
N GLU A 47 1.47 -10.12 -10.67
CA GLU A 47 0.08 -9.82 -11.02
C GLU A 47 -0.87 -10.92 -10.56
N ALA A 48 -0.47 -12.19 -10.70
CA ALA A 48 -1.25 -13.31 -10.17
C ALA A 48 -1.41 -13.25 -8.66
N GLN A 49 -0.36 -12.90 -7.90
CA GLN A 49 -0.42 -12.74 -6.45
C GLN A 49 -1.29 -11.55 -6.03
N GLN A 50 -1.19 -10.40 -6.70
CA GLN A 50 -2.06 -9.24 -6.47
C GLN A 50 -3.53 -9.62 -6.65
N ASN A 51 -3.85 -10.26 -7.77
CA ASN A 51 -5.20 -10.69 -8.09
C ASN A 51 -5.72 -11.73 -7.08
N GLY A 52 -4.91 -12.73 -6.74
CA GLY A 52 -5.27 -13.77 -5.76
C GLY A 52 -5.58 -13.19 -4.39
N THR A 53 -4.72 -12.33 -3.86
CA THR A 53 -4.92 -11.67 -2.57
C THR A 53 -6.18 -10.81 -2.56
N THR A 54 -6.38 -10.02 -3.61
CA THR A 54 -7.57 -9.18 -3.77
C THR A 54 -8.84 -10.00 -3.80
N GLN A 55 -8.84 -11.08 -4.58
CA GLN A 55 -9.99 -11.98 -4.72
C GLN A 55 -10.37 -12.62 -3.39
N VAL A 56 -9.40 -13.06 -2.59
CA VAL A 56 -9.64 -13.65 -1.27
C VAL A 56 -10.29 -12.65 -0.32
N LEU A 57 -9.83 -11.40 -0.30
CA LEU A 57 -10.44 -10.34 0.53
C LEU A 57 -11.89 -10.08 0.13
N ILE A 58 -12.18 -9.96 -1.18
CA ILE A 58 -13.53 -9.73 -1.71
C ILE A 58 -14.45 -10.90 -1.38
N GLN A 59 -14.02 -12.15 -1.59
CA GLN A 59 -14.81 -13.34 -1.29
C GLN A 59 -15.15 -13.46 0.20
N ASN A 60 -14.23 -12.99 1.08
CA ASN A 60 -14.47 -12.92 2.51
C ASN A 60 -15.17 -11.65 2.95
N LYS A 61 -15.80 -10.91 2.02
CA LYS A 61 -16.58 -9.70 2.28
C LYS A 61 -15.82 -8.62 3.04
N ARG A 62 -14.51 -8.53 2.82
CA ARG A 62 -13.69 -7.44 3.38
C ARG A 62 -13.85 -6.20 2.53
N PRO A 63 -14.19 -5.03 3.11
CA PRO A 63 -14.24 -3.78 2.36
C PRO A 63 -12.86 -3.54 1.72
N THR A 64 -12.82 -3.49 0.39
CA THR A 64 -11.55 -3.40 -0.35
C THR A 64 -11.65 -2.29 -1.39
N ARG A 65 -10.70 -1.36 -1.33
CA ARG A 65 -10.50 -0.35 -2.36
C ARG A 65 -9.28 -0.74 -3.19
N ILE A 66 -9.41 -0.70 -4.51
CA ILE A 66 -8.34 -1.03 -5.44
C ILE A 66 -7.96 0.22 -6.21
N ILE A 67 -6.69 0.56 -6.20
CA ILE A 67 -6.08 1.62 -7.01
C ILE A 67 -5.11 0.94 -7.96
N THR A 68 -5.38 1.00 -9.26
CA THR A 68 -4.53 0.37 -10.27
C THR A 68 -3.63 1.43 -10.91
N LEU A 69 -2.33 1.17 -10.93
CA LEU A 69 -1.34 1.95 -11.65
C LEU A 69 -1.00 1.24 -12.96
N ASP A 70 -1.07 1.96 -14.07
CA ASP A 70 -0.70 1.41 -15.38
C ASP A 70 0.82 1.29 -15.52
N LYS A 71 1.55 2.15 -14.81
CA LYS A 71 3.01 2.21 -14.86
C LYS A 71 3.57 2.73 -13.54
N LEU A 72 4.72 2.21 -13.14
CA LEU A 72 5.47 2.71 -11.99
C LEU A 72 6.54 3.70 -12.49
N ASP A 73 6.20 4.97 -12.47
CA ASP A 73 7.10 6.08 -12.77
C ASP A 73 6.88 7.26 -11.82
N GLU A 74 7.71 8.29 -11.95
CA GLU A 74 7.68 9.48 -11.08
C GLU A 74 6.32 10.20 -11.15
N THR A 75 5.71 10.22 -12.33
CA THR A 75 4.41 10.87 -12.56
C THR A 75 3.30 10.13 -11.82
N SER A 76 3.23 8.81 -11.98
CA SER A 76 2.24 7.96 -11.30
C SER A 76 2.41 7.99 -9.79
N MET A 77 3.65 7.98 -9.31
CA MET A 77 3.95 8.09 -7.88
C MET A 77 3.55 9.46 -7.33
N GLY A 78 3.88 10.55 -8.04
CA GLY A 78 3.46 11.90 -7.66
C GLY A 78 1.94 12.05 -7.61
N ALA A 79 1.23 11.50 -8.60
CA ALA A 79 -0.23 11.50 -8.65
C ALA A 79 -0.83 10.70 -7.47
N LEU A 80 -0.26 9.53 -7.15
CA LEU A 80 -0.71 8.71 -6.02
C LEU A 80 -0.50 9.43 -4.68
N MET A 81 0.65 10.06 -4.48
CA MET A 81 0.94 10.85 -3.27
C MET A 81 -0.05 12.01 -3.14
N MET A 82 -0.28 12.76 -4.22
CA MET A 82 -1.23 13.86 -4.23
C MET A 82 -2.66 13.37 -3.95
N HIS A 83 -3.05 12.21 -4.49
CA HIS A 83 -4.35 11.60 -4.22
C HIS A 83 -4.56 11.42 -2.71
N PHE A 84 -3.60 10.81 -1.99
CA PHE A 84 -3.73 10.60 -0.54
C PHE A 84 -3.65 11.89 0.27
N MET A 85 -2.86 12.88 -0.18
CA MET A 85 -2.83 14.19 0.46
C MET A 85 -4.20 14.88 0.35
N LEU A 86 -4.80 14.90 -0.84
CA LEU A 86 -6.13 15.49 -1.05
C LEU A 86 -7.21 14.71 -0.30
N GLU A 87 -7.16 13.38 -0.30
CA GLU A 87 -8.08 12.54 0.47
C GLU A 87 -8.02 12.88 1.96
N THR A 88 -6.82 13.05 2.52
CA THR A 88 -6.63 13.45 3.92
C THR A 88 -7.25 14.81 4.22
N ILE A 89 -6.99 15.81 3.37
CA ILE A 89 -7.52 17.17 3.54
C ILE A 89 -9.05 17.17 3.46
N ILE A 90 -9.61 16.49 2.45
CA ILE A 90 -11.06 16.41 2.25
C ILE A 90 -11.72 15.68 3.44
N THR A 91 -11.14 14.57 3.86
CA THR A 91 -11.66 13.79 5.00
C THR A 91 -11.63 14.59 6.29
N ALA A 92 -10.52 15.28 6.57
CA ALA A 92 -10.39 16.15 7.73
C ALA A 92 -11.44 17.26 7.71
N HIS A 93 -11.69 17.86 6.55
CA HIS A 93 -12.73 18.88 6.39
C HIS A 93 -14.14 18.31 6.66
N LEU A 94 -14.44 17.10 6.19
CA LEU A 94 -15.71 16.44 6.46
C LEU A 94 -15.93 16.14 7.95
N PHE A 95 -14.85 15.86 8.68
CA PHE A 95 -14.89 15.64 10.13
C PHE A 95 -14.70 16.92 10.94
N SER A 96 -14.61 18.09 10.31
CA SER A 96 -14.33 19.38 10.98
C SER A 96 -13.05 19.37 11.82
N VAL A 97 -12.01 18.69 11.32
CA VAL A 97 -10.67 18.60 11.92
C VAL A 97 -9.69 19.38 11.05
N ASP A 98 -8.77 20.10 11.68
CA ASP A 98 -7.69 20.80 10.96
C ASP A 98 -6.64 19.78 10.47
N PRO A 99 -6.44 19.61 9.15
CA PRO A 99 -5.47 18.67 8.60
C PRO A 99 -4.02 19.13 8.72
N PHE A 100 -3.79 20.42 9.06
CA PHE A 100 -2.45 21.03 9.04
C PHE A 100 -1.85 21.20 10.42
N SER A 101 -2.59 20.89 11.50
CA SER A 101 -2.12 20.98 12.86
C SER A 101 -2.08 19.61 13.56
N GLN A 102 -1.07 19.44 14.43
CA GLN A 102 -0.92 18.25 15.26
C GLN A 102 -0.62 18.67 16.71
N PRO A 103 -1.61 19.19 17.46
CA PRO A 103 -1.39 19.74 18.80
C PRO A 103 -0.67 18.77 19.74
N ALA A 104 -1.02 17.50 19.71
CA ALA A 104 -0.41 16.47 20.58
C ALA A 104 1.09 16.27 20.31
N VAL A 105 1.53 16.39 19.05
CA VAL A 105 2.94 16.30 18.69
C VAL A 105 3.70 17.55 19.14
N GLU A 106 3.10 18.72 19.01
CA GLU A 106 3.71 19.99 19.42
C GLU A 106 3.85 20.08 20.94
N GLU A 107 2.93 19.51 21.70
CA GLU A 107 3.02 19.45 23.17
C GLU A 107 4.25 18.64 23.62
N GLY A 108 4.50 17.49 23.01
CA GLY A 108 5.69 16.68 23.28
C GLY A 108 7.01 17.43 23.00
N LYS A 109 7.07 18.18 21.90
CA LYS A 109 8.23 18.99 21.55
C LYS A 109 8.49 20.11 22.58
N LYS A 110 7.45 20.80 23.02
CA LYS A 110 7.54 21.84 24.05
C LYS A 110 8.09 21.29 25.36
N LEU A 111 7.60 20.14 25.81
CA LEU A 111 8.12 19.46 26.98
C LEU A 111 9.59 19.05 26.82
N ALA A 112 9.98 18.52 25.68
CA ALA A 112 11.37 18.16 25.41
C ALA A 112 12.31 19.38 25.51
N TRP A 113 11.91 20.55 25.00
CA TRP A 113 12.67 21.77 25.11
C TRP A 113 12.78 22.24 26.56
N GLN A 114 11.70 22.15 27.36
CA GLN A 114 11.74 22.49 28.79
C GLN A 114 12.73 21.61 29.55
N TYR A 115 12.70 20.30 29.35
CA TYR A 115 13.68 19.39 29.98
C TYR A 115 15.13 19.71 29.61
N LEU A 116 15.43 20.10 28.36
CA LEU A 116 16.77 20.50 27.98
C LEU A 116 17.20 21.79 28.63
N ALA A 117 16.32 22.80 28.73
CA ALA A 117 16.60 24.06 29.39
C ALA A 117 16.84 23.90 30.88
N ASP A 118 16.18 22.95 31.54
CA ASP A 118 16.32 22.69 32.98
C ASP A 118 17.62 21.91 33.32
N GLN A 119 18.26 21.24 32.35
CA GLN A 119 19.53 20.54 32.52
C GLN A 119 20.76 21.48 32.51
N GLU A 120 20.60 22.70 32.04
CA GLU A 120 21.70 23.71 32.03
C GLU A 120 21.82 24.50 33.35
N LYS A 121 21.05 24.17 34.41
CA LYS A 121 21.14 24.71 35.76
C LYS A 121 21.79 23.73 36.72
#